data_4771f2ffdc4aca13d2800d3ffd6a167f
#
_entry.id   4771f2ffdc4aca13d2800d3ffd6a167f
#
_cell.length_a   1.000
_cell.length_b   1.000
_cell.length_c   1.000
_cell.angle_alpha   90.00
_cell.angle_beta   90.00
_cell.angle_gamma   90.00
#
_symmetry.space_group_name_H-M   'P 1'
#
loop_
_entity.id
_entity.type
_entity.pdbx_description
1 polymer ?
#
loop_
_entity_poly.entity_id
_entity_poly.type
_entity_poly.pdbx_seq_one_letter_code
_entity_poly.pdbx_strand_id
1 'polypeptide(L)'
;MRPEEVRHIRKQVLGLTQGDFARLVGVSRNTIVSWEKGRTAIPDLQAGIIRQLGQEARNRDDTEEWARKLLSLAVGGLFGIMLAKLFSDGKTQ
;
A
#
# COMPACT_ATOMS: atom_id res chain seq x y z
N MET A 1 3.77 -3.28 -12.34
CA MET A 1 2.75 -3.94 -11.50
C MET A 1 1.44 -4.04 -12.26
N ARG A 2 0.81 -5.18 -12.19
CA ARG A 2 -0.43 -5.45 -12.94
C ARG A 2 -1.65 -5.08 -12.09
N PRO A 3 -2.78 -4.76 -12.72
CA PRO A 3 -4.00 -4.43 -11.97
C PRO A 3 -4.42 -5.51 -10.98
N GLU A 4 -4.32 -6.79 -11.36
CA GLU A 4 -4.70 -7.91 -10.50
C GLU A 4 -3.81 -8.00 -9.27
N GLU A 5 -2.55 -7.64 -9.42
CA GLU A 5 -1.57 -7.68 -8.34
C GLU A 5 -1.90 -6.65 -7.27
N VAL A 6 -2.24 -5.43 -7.69
CA VAL A 6 -2.66 -4.37 -6.77
C VAL A 6 -3.88 -4.81 -5.99
N ARG A 7 -4.88 -5.31 -6.69
CA ARG A 7 -6.12 -5.76 -6.07
C ARG A 7 -5.88 -6.91 -5.09
N HIS A 8 -5.02 -7.85 -5.48
CA HIS A 8 -4.68 -8.98 -4.62
C HIS A 8 -4.02 -8.52 -3.31
N ILE A 9 -3.04 -7.64 -3.41
CA ILE A 9 -2.33 -7.14 -2.23
C ILE A 9 -3.32 -6.38 -1.34
N ARG A 10 -4.12 -5.49 -1.92
CA ARG A 10 -5.09 -4.73 -1.15
C ARG A 10 -6.10 -5.62 -0.44
N LYS A 11 -6.73 -6.50 -1.18
CA LYS A 11 -7.90 -7.23 -0.69
C LYS A 11 -7.53 -8.51 0.03
N GLN A 12 -6.65 -9.33 -0.55
CA GLN A 12 -6.33 -10.64 -0.01
C GLN A 12 -5.23 -10.57 1.04
N VAL A 13 -4.20 -9.77 0.80
CA VAL A 13 -3.05 -9.72 1.70
C VAL A 13 -3.32 -8.75 2.86
N LEU A 14 -3.80 -7.54 2.57
CA LEU A 14 -3.99 -6.51 3.58
C LEU A 14 -5.43 -6.45 4.12
N GLY A 15 -6.41 -6.92 3.37
CA GLY A 15 -7.81 -6.89 3.80
C GLY A 15 -8.40 -5.49 3.90
N LEU A 16 -7.97 -4.59 3.01
CA LEU A 16 -8.37 -3.18 3.08
C LEU A 16 -9.37 -2.81 1.99
N THR A 17 -10.20 -1.82 2.29
CA THR A 17 -11.04 -1.18 1.29
C THR A 17 -10.20 -0.34 0.35
N GLN A 18 -10.74 0.01 -0.81
CA GLN A 18 -10.05 0.89 -1.75
C GLN A 18 -9.69 2.23 -1.11
N GLY A 19 -10.62 2.80 -0.33
CA GLY A 19 -10.37 4.07 0.33
C GLY A 19 -9.25 4.01 1.37
N ASP A 20 -9.26 2.99 2.20
CA ASP A 20 -8.23 2.83 3.22
C ASP A 20 -6.86 2.57 2.59
N PHE A 21 -6.83 1.72 1.56
CA PHE A 21 -5.60 1.44 0.84
C PHE A 21 -5.04 2.71 0.18
N ALA A 22 -5.93 3.52 -0.40
CA ALA A 22 -5.52 4.80 -1.01
C ALA A 22 -4.83 5.69 0.02
N ARG A 23 -5.36 5.73 1.24
CA ARG A 23 -4.75 6.53 2.32
C ARG A 23 -3.34 6.03 2.66
N LEU A 24 -3.16 4.72 2.71
CA LEU A 24 -1.83 4.16 2.98
C LEU A 24 -0.84 4.46 1.86
N VAL A 25 -1.28 4.34 0.62
CA VAL A 25 -0.41 4.52 -0.54
C VAL A 25 -0.16 6.01 -0.84
N GLY A 26 -1.02 6.88 -0.34
CA GLY A 26 -0.87 8.33 -0.53
C GLY A 26 -1.48 8.82 -1.83
N VAL A 27 -2.57 8.19 -2.28
CA VAL A 27 -3.27 8.59 -3.50
C VAL A 27 -4.78 8.66 -3.21
N SER A 28 -5.55 9.14 -4.19
CA SER A 28 -7.01 9.18 -4.04
C SER A 28 -7.61 7.79 -4.26
N ARG A 29 -8.82 7.57 -3.73
CA ARG A 29 -9.57 6.35 -3.98
C ARG A 29 -9.77 6.11 -5.48
N ASN A 30 -10.09 7.18 -6.22
CA ASN A 30 -10.29 7.07 -7.67
C ASN A 30 -9.04 6.58 -8.39
N THR A 31 -7.87 6.95 -7.91
CA THR A 31 -6.61 6.46 -8.46
C THR A 31 -6.48 4.95 -8.27
N ILE A 32 -6.81 4.44 -7.09
CA ILE A 32 -6.79 2.99 -6.84
C ILE A 32 -7.77 2.28 -7.78
N VAL A 33 -8.98 2.83 -7.93
CA VAL A 33 -9.99 2.27 -8.84
C VAL A 33 -9.44 2.19 -10.26
N SER A 34 -8.81 3.26 -10.74
CA SER A 34 -8.22 3.31 -12.09
C SER A 34 -7.13 2.27 -12.28
N TRP A 35 -6.27 2.10 -11.28
CA TRP A 35 -5.20 1.10 -11.34
C TRP A 35 -5.76 -0.31 -11.40
N GLU A 36 -6.76 -0.60 -10.58
CA GLU A 36 -7.36 -1.95 -10.51
C GLU A 36 -8.15 -2.29 -11.77
N LYS A 37 -8.63 -1.28 -12.49
CA LYS A 37 -9.32 -1.48 -13.77
C LYS A 37 -8.39 -1.41 -14.98
N GLY A 38 -7.11 -1.16 -14.75
CA GLY A 38 -6.14 -1.08 -15.84
C GLY A 38 -6.27 0.15 -16.70
N ARG A 39 -6.90 1.22 -16.19
CA ARG A 39 -7.10 2.45 -16.96
C ARG A 39 -5.87 3.33 -16.99
N THR A 40 -5.09 3.34 -15.92
CA THR A 40 -3.87 4.12 -15.82
C THR A 40 -2.74 3.24 -15.30
N ALA A 41 -1.52 3.54 -15.71
CA ALA A 41 -0.34 2.82 -15.24
C ALA A 41 -0.02 3.21 -13.80
N ILE A 42 0.57 2.28 -13.06
CA ILE A 42 0.96 2.51 -11.68
C ILE A 42 2.39 3.04 -11.67
N PRO A 43 2.62 4.26 -11.16
CA PRO A 43 3.98 4.80 -11.11
C PRO A 43 4.91 3.94 -10.27
N ASP A 44 6.20 3.96 -10.60
CA ASP A 44 7.19 3.10 -9.93
C ASP A 44 7.25 3.32 -8.43
N LEU A 45 7.13 4.56 -7.98
CA LEU A 45 7.14 4.85 -6.54
C LEU A 45 6.01 4.14 -5.82
N GLN A 46 4.79 4.28 -6.33
CA GLN A 46 3.63 3.66 -5.70
C GLN A 46 3.67 2.14 -5.82
N ALA A 47 4.14 1.62 -6.94
CA ALA A 47 4.32 0.17 -7.10
C ALA A 47 5.29 -0.36 -6.05
N GLY A 48 6.38 0.36 -5.80
CA GLY A 48 7.36 -0.01 -4.77
C GLY A 48 6.75 -0.04 -3.37
N ILE A 49 5.96 0.99 -3.04
CA ILE A 49 5.27 1.07 -1.75
C ILE A 49 4.31 -0.12 -1.59
N ILE A 50 3.53 -0.40 -2.61
CA ILE A 50 2.55 -1.50 -2.56
C ILE A 50 3.24 -2.84 -2.39
N ARG A 51 4.34 -3.07 -3.10
CA ARG A 51 5.11 -4.32 -2.97
C ARG A 51 5.68 -4.47 -1.57
N GLN A 52 6.21 -3.40 -1.00
CA GLN A 52 6.76 -3.44 0.37
C GLN A 52 5.67 -3.74 1.39
N LEU A 53 4.50 -3.10 1.26
CA LEU A 53 3.37 -3.39 2.14
C LEU A 53 2.97 -4.86 2.04
N GLY A 54 2.92 -5.40 0.84
CA GLY A 54 2.57 -6.80 0.63
C GLY A 54 3.59 -7.75 1.25
N GLN A 55 4.87 -7.47 1.08
CA GLN A 55 5.93 -8.30 1.65
C GLN A 55 5.91 -8.28 3.17
N GLU A 56 5.79 -7.10 3.76
CA GLU A 56 5.73 -6.95 5.22
C GLU A 56 4.52 -7.71 5.79
N ALA A 57 3.38 -7.56 5.14
CA ALA A 57 2.16 -8.22 5.59
C ALA A 57 2.29 -9.73 5.57
N ARG A 58 2.93 -10.28 4.53
CA ARG A 58 3.10 -11.74 4.41
C ARG A 58 4.03 -12.32 5.46
N ASN A 59 4.91 -11.50 6.00
CA ASN A 59 5.87 -11.94 7.02
C ASN A 59 5.36 -11.75 8.45
N ARG A 60 4.09 -11.34 8.62
CA ARG A 60 3.52 -11.04 9.94
C ARG A 60 2.34 -11.94 10.24
N ASP A 61 2.18 -12.29 11.52
CA ASP A 61 0.99 -12.99 12.00
C ASP A 61 -0.13 -12.02 12.38
N ASP A 62 0.21 -10.74 12.57
CA ASP A 62 -0.72 -9.72 13.04
C ASP A 62 -1.08 -8.71 11.94
N THR A 63 -1.23 -9.16 10.71
CA THR A 63 -1.42 -8.29 9.55
C THR A 63 -2.59 -7.32 9.71
N GLU A 64 -3.74 -7.79 10.21
CA GLU A 64 -4.91 -6.93 10.36
C GLU A 64 -4.66 -5.81 11.36
N GLU A 65 -4.10 -6.14 12.52
CA GLU A 65 -3.76 -5.17 13.54
C GLU A 65 -2.72 -4.17 13.06
N TRP A 66 -1.69 -4.68 12.40
CA TRP A 66 -0.62 -3.88 11.84
C TRP A 66 -1.16 -2.89 10.80
N ALA A 67 -2.03 -3.36 9.90
CA ALA A 67 -2.62 -2.49 8.88
C ALA A 67 -3.45 -1.37 9.52
N ARG A 68 -4.20 -1.67 10.58
CA ARG A 68 -4.97 -0.65 11.30
C ARG A 68 -4.07 0.40 11.95
N LYS A 69 -2.94 -0.03 12.51
CA LYS A 69 -1.99 0.91 13.09
C LYS A 69 -1.41 1.82 12.03
N LEU A 70 -1.07 1.28 10.87
CA LEU A 70 -0.58 2.09 9.77
C LEU A 70 -1.64 3.10 9.32
N LEU A 71 -2.88 2.68 9.24
CA LEU A 71 -3.98 3.57 8.86
C LEU A 71 -4.16 4.71 9.85
N SER A 72 -4.00 4.44 11.14
CA SER A 72 -4.13 5.48 12.16
C SER A 72 -3.01 6.52 12.08
N LEU A 73 -1.87 6.14 11.50
CA LEU A 73 -0.74 7.05 11.31
C LEU A 73 -0.77 7.75 9.96
N ALA A 74 -1.62 7.30 9.04
CA ALA A 74 -1.69 7.86 7.69
C ALA A 74 -2.41 9.21 7.73
N VAL A 75 -1.65 10.29 7.54
CA VAL A 75 -2.17 11.66 7.57
C VAL A 75 -1.76 12.35 6.28
N GLY A 76 -2.74 12.79 5.50
CA GLY A 76 -2.50 13.45 4.22
C GLY A 76 -1.92 12.48 3.19
N GLY A 77 -1.37 13.01 2.13
CA GLY A 77 -0.88 12.22 1.00
C GLY A 77 0.58 11.81 1.06
N LEU A 78 1.28 12.11 2.16
CA LEU A 78 2.72 11.87 2.26
C LEU A 78 3.09 10.58 2.99
N PHE A 79 2.11 9.91 3.59
CA PHE A 79 2.38 8.74 4.41
C PHE A 79 3.04 7.60 3.62
N GLY A 80 2.58 7.35 2.40
CA GLY A 80 3.15 6.30 1.57
C GLY A 80 4.63 6.50 1.30
N ILE A 81 5.03 7.75 1.01
CA ILE A 81 6.44 8.09 0.76
C ILE A 81 7.26 7.89 2.03
N MET A 82 6.75 8.33 3.17
CA MET A 82 7.42 8.15 4.46
C MET A 82 7.59 6.67 4.79
N LEU A 83 6.56 5.88 4.52
CA LEU A 83 6.58 4.44 4.77
C LEU A 83 7.65 3.75 3.94
N ALA A 84 7.75 4.09 2.66
CA ALA A 84 8.76 3.53 1.77
C ALA A 84 10.16 3.86 2.26
N LYS A 85 10.36 5.08 2.74
CA LYS A 85 11.64 5.52 3.28
C LYS A 85 12.01 4.77 4.55
N LEU A 86 11.04 4.55 5.44
CA LEU A 86 11.26 3.80 6.67
C LEU A 86 11.66 2.35 6.38
N PHE A 87 11.00 1.72 5.41
CA PHE A 87 11.35 0.37 5.01
C PHE A 87 12.77 0.31 4.45
N SER A 88 13.13 1.29 3.63
CA SER A 88 14.47 1.37 3.05
C SER A 88 15.53 1.53 4.14
N ASP A 89 15.29 2.45 5.10
CA ASP A 89 16.22 2.68 6.21
C ASP A 89 16.36 1.45 7.08
N GLY A 90 15.26 0.73 7.30
CA GLY A 90 15.30 -0.50 8.09
C GLY A 90 16.17 -1.60 7.49
N LYS A 91 16.38 -1.58 6.19
CA LYS A 91 17.20 -2.57 5.49
C LYS A 91 18.69 -2.27 5.58
N THR A 92 19.06 -1.05 5.92
CA THR A 92 20.47 -0.67 5.98
C THR A 92 21.12 -0.96 7.32
N GLN A 93 20.34 -1.40 8.25
CA GLN A 93 20.82 -1.82 9.55
C GLN A 93 21.07 -3.31 9.56
#